data_14a5066144805b5430eba399395589c6
#
_entry.id   14a5066144805b5430eba399395589c6
#
_cell.length_a   1.000
_cell.length_b   1.000
_cell.length_c   1.000
_cell.angle_alpha   90.00
_cell.angle_beta   90.00
_cell.angle_gamma   90.00
#
_symmetry.space_group_name_H-M   'P 1'
#
loop_
_entity.id
_entity.type
_entity.pdbx_description
1 polymer ?
#
loop_
_entity_poly.entity_id
_entity_poly.type
_entity_poly.pdbx_seq_one_letter_code
_entity_poly.pdbx_strand_id
1 'polypeptide(L)'
;MRLANIMNVFKPSGTIAMAEKARELAKSGRKIYNLDVGEPDFDTPEHIKRAAIEALMEGFTHYTSSLGIIDLRRAIAEHLRNRKGLDVNPEKEIIVTPGAKHAIYCACLATLNPGDEVLVLTPTWPTHFTCVEVTGAIVVEVSCGETYSLDEEALKERITPRTRMIIVNSPNNPTGGVLSVSKLKVIADLADDHDLLILSDEIYDEIIYDGFETKSMASFSNIKDNVILINGFSKAYAMTGWRLGYAVANETIIDAMNRIQQSTTTCPASFIQKAGIAALKGPQDSVRKMIEEFDRRRKYVVKALNEFPGVKCVMPKGAFYVFPRISKLGMSSFEVSMKLLEEEGVSTTPGSVFGKCGEGHIRLSYATSLEVIAEALEKIKSFVERYSQI
;
A
#
# COMPACT_ATOMS: atom_id res chain seq x y z
N MET A 1 19.68 21.10 21.29
CA MET A 1 18.27 20.69 21.52
C MET A 1 18.26 19.16 21.58
N ARG A 2 17.56 18.55 22.58
CA ARG A 2 17.45 17.10 22.70
C ARG A 2 16.10 16.66 22.16
N LEU A 3 16.07 15.80 21.13
CA LEU A 3 14.86 15.18 20.60
C LEU A 3 14.52 13.91 21.39
N ALA A 4 13.27 13.47 21.34
CA ALA A 4 12.85 12.22 21.92
C ALA A 4 13.47 11.03 21.17
N ASN A 5 13.79 9.94 21.91
CA ASN A 5 14.42 8.74 21.32
C ASN A 5 13.57 8.10 20.19
N ILE A 6 12.26 8.25 20.25
CA ILE A 6 11.34 7.75 19.22
C ILE A 6 11.65 8.33 17.83
N MET A 7 12.29 9.51 17.75
CA MET A 7 12.69 10.10 16.46
C MET A 7 13.69 9.25 15.69
N ASN A 8 14.38 8.31 16.33
CA ASN A 8 15.26 7.35 15.67
C ASN A 8 14.49 6.35 14.78
N VAL A 9 13.18 6.16 15.03
CA VAL A 9 12.29 5.34 14.18
C VAL A 9 11.96 6.09 12.88
N PHE A 10 11.77 7.40 12.96
CA PHE A 10 11.42 8.24 11.82
C PHE A 10 12.68 8.68 11.05
N LYS A 11 13.44 7.71 10.55
CA LYS A 11 14.62 8.01 9.73
C LYS A 11 14.21 8.62 8.39
N PRO A 12 14.95 9.60 7.86
CA PRO A 12 14.79 10.00 6.47
C PRO A 12 14.92 8.76 5.58
N SER A 13 13.85 8.42 4.90
CA SER A 13 13.90 7.28 3.97
C SER A 13 14.71 7.65 2.72
N GLY A 14 15.34 6.68 2.06
CA GLY A 14 16.01 6.91 0.77
C GLY A 14 15.07 7.56 -0.28
N THR A 15 13.76 7.38 -0.13
CA THR A 15 12.73 8.05 -0.97
C THR A 15 12.68 9.57 -0.76
N ILE A 16 12.98 10.07 0.43
CA ILE A 16 13.03 11.53 0.70
C ILE A 16 14.23 12.14 -0.02
N ALA A 17 15.41 11.55 0.11
CA ALA A 17 16.60 12.01 -0.59
C ALA A 17 16.41 12.02 -2.12
N MET A 18 15.78 10.98 -2.66
CA MET A 18 15.42 10.93 -4.08
C MET A 18 14.46 12.06 -4.48
N ALA A 19 13.40 12.29 -3.69
CA ALA A 19 12.44 13.33 -3.99
C ALA A 19 13.03 14.75 -3.89
N GLU A 20 13.93 14.99 -2.93
CA GLU A 20 14.66 16.27 -2.81
C GLU A 20 15.56 16.49 -4.02
N LYS A 21 16.32 15.47 -4.44
CA LYS A 21 17.18 15.54 -5.61
C LYS A 21 16.38 15.76 -6.90
N ALA A 22 15.27 15.06 -7.07
CA ALA A 22 14.38 15.26 -8.22
C ALA A 22 13.85 16.70 -8.29
N ARG A 23 13.47 17.30 -7.14
CA ARG A 23 13.04 18.71 -7.09
C ARG A 23 14.17 19.70 -7.42
N GLU A 24 15.38 19.44 -6.95
CA GLU A 24 16.57 20.24 -7.27
C GLU A 24 16.82 20.26 -8.78
N LEU A 25 16.86 19.07 -9.41
CA LEU A 25 17.05 18.93 -10.86
C LEU A 25 15.93 19.57 -11.67
N ALA A 26 14.67 19.41 -11.24
CA ALA A 26 13.54 20.06 -11.90
C ALA A 26 13.64 21.60 -11.84
N LYS A 27 14.06 22.16 -10.70
CA LYS A 27 14.30 23.61 -10.56
C LYS A 27 15.41 24.13 -11.47
N SER A 28 16.39 23.30 -11.82
CA SER A 28 17.44 23.66 -12.79
C SER A 28 16.98 23.57 -14.25
N GLY A 29 15.70 23.28 -14.51
CA GLY A 29 15.11 23.18 -15.85
C GLY A 29 15.22 21.80 -16.48
N ARG A 30 15.66 20.77 -15.74
CA ARG A 30 15.75 19.40 -16.26
C ARG A 30 14.39 18.73 -16.26
N LYS A 31 14.02 18.08 -17.36
CA LYS A 31 12.81 17.22 -17.42
C LYS A 31 13.02 16.00 -16.53
N ILE A 32 12.07 15.76 -15.61
CA ILE A 32 12.07 14.59 -14.73
C ILE A 32 10.88 13.69 -15.09
N TYR A 33 11.16 12.40 -15.24
CA TYR A 33 10.18 11.34 -15.45
C TYR A 33 9.91 10.65 -14.10
N ASN A 34 8.79 11.00 -13.47
CA ASN A 34 8.45 10.50 -12.13
C ASN A 34 7.79 9.12 -12.23
N LEU A 35 8.57 8.06 -12.00
CA LEU A 35 8.09 6.69 -11.86
C LEU A 35 8.17 6.18 -10.40
N ASP A 36 8.43 7.06 -9.45
CA ASP A 36 8.51 6.77 -8.01
C ASP A 36 7.21 7.06 -7.26
N VAL A 37 6.29 7.84 -7.85
CA VAL A 37 5.07 8.26 -7.20
C VAL A 37 4.03 7.13 -7.16
N GLY A 38 3.55 6.82 -5.96
CA GLY A 38 2.57 5.75 -5.72
C GLY A 38 1.13 6.25 -5.66
N GLU A 39 0.66 7.00 -6.69
CA GLU A 39 -0.73 7.45 -6.78
C GLU A 39 -1.26 7.34 -8.21
N PRO A 40 -2.58 7.09 -8.40
CA PRO A 40 -3.19 7.14 -9.72
C PRO A 40 -3.04 8.52 -10.35
N ASP A 41 -2.74 8.56 -11.65
CA ASP A 41 -2.66 9.78 -12.46
C ASP A 41 -4.02 10.26 -13.01
N PHE A 42 -5.07 9.64 -12.54
CA PHE A 42 -6.46 9.99 -12.87
C PHE A 42 -7.03 10.97 -11.85
N ASP A 43 -7.91 11.83 -12.31
CA ASP A 43 -8.73 12.63 -11.42
C ASP A 43 -9.75 11.79 -10.66
N THR A 44 -10.06 12.20 -9.43
CA THR A 44 -11.20 11.66 -8.70
C THR A 44 -12.48 11.80 -9.54
N PRO A 45 -13.31 10.74 -9.70
CA PRO A 45 -14.52 10.76 -10.49
C PRO A 45 -15.47 11.91 -10.11
N GLU A 46 -16.12 12.52 -11.13
CA GLU A 46 -16.90 13.75 -10.98
C GLU A 46 -18.02 13.64 -9.95
N HIS A 47 -18.75 12.50 -9.91
CA HIS A 47 -19.83 12.29 -8.95
C HIS A 47 -19.33 12.29 -7.50
N ILE A 48 -18.08 11.87 -7.26
CA ILE A 48 -17.44 11.89 -5.92
C ILE A 48 -17.10 13.33 -5.53
N LYS A 49 -16.48 14.09 -6.46
CA LYS A 49 -16.15 15.52 -6.24
C LYS A 49 -17.41 16.31 -5.94
N ARG A 50 -18.48 16.08 -6.72
CA ARG A 50 -19.77 16.77 -6.56
C ARG A 50 -20.38 16.51 -5.18
N ALA A 51 -20.39 15.27 -4.70
CA ALA A 51 -20.89 14.94 -3.37
C ALA A 51 -20.17 15.68 -2.24
N ALA A 52 -18.85 15.89 -2.37
CA ALA A 52 -18.11 16.70 -1.40
C ALA A 52 -18.46 18.19 -1.47
N ILE A 53 -18.62 18.74 -2.70
CA ILE A 53 -19.00 20.14 -2.91
C ILE A 53 -20.41 20.38 -2.34
N GLU A 54 -21.36 19.51 -2.62
CA GLU A 54 -22.73 19.59 -2.09
C GLU A 54 -22.72 19.56 -0.55
N ALA A 55 -21.98 18.64 0.07
CA ALA A 55 -21.84 18.56 1.51
C ALA A 55 -21.24 19.86 2.12
N LEU A 56 -20.25 20.45 1.46
CA LEU A 56 -19.67 21.75 1.88
C LEU A 56 -20.72 22.87 1.78
N MET A 57 -21.46 22.95 0.69
CA MET A 57 -22.50 23.97 0.47
C MET A 57 -23.68 23.84 1.43
N GLU A 58 -23.99 22.61 1.86
CA GLU A 58 -25.00 22.31 2.89
C GLU A 58 -24.50 22.60 4.32
N GLY A 59 -23.26 23.02 4.49
CA GLY A 59 -22.69 23.33 5.80
C GLY A 59 -22.27 22.08 6.60
N PHE A 60 -22.04 20.94 5.94
CA PHE A 60 -21.57 19.72 6.60
C PHE A 60 -20.08 19.82 6.94
N THR A 61 -19.75 20.74 7.86
CA THR A 61 -18.38 21.17 8.19
C THR A 61 -18.01 21.01 9.67
N HIS A 62 -18.90 20.45 10.48
CA HIS A 62 -18.69 20.24 11.91
C HIS A 62 -18.11 18.87 12.21
N TYR A 63 -17.66 18.67 13.45
CA TYR A 63 -17.21 17.36 13.93
C TYR A 63 -18.29 16.28 13.73
N THR A 64 -17.82 15.11 13.37
CA THR A 64 -18.66 13.90 13.27
C THR A 64 -18.26 12.90 14.35
N SER A 65 -18.92 11.76 14.39
CA SER A 65 -18.45 10.63 15.21
C SER A 65 -16.99 10.31 14.87
N SER A 66 -16.18 10.02 15.87
CA SER A 66 -14.80 9.58 15.71
C SER A 66 -14.67 8.27 14.95
N LEU A 67 -15.68 7.39 15.02
CA LEU A 67 -15.77 6.19 14.17
C LEU A 67 -16.08 6.51 12.69
N GLY A 68 -16.40 7.75 12.36
CA GLY A 68 -16.97 8.17 11.08
C GLY A 68 -18.50 8.12 11.08
N ILE A 69 -19.13 8.80 10.10
CA ILE A 69 -20.60 8.86 10.01
C ILE A 69 -21.17 7.46 9.73
N ILE A 70 -22.30 7.16 10.37
CA ILE A 70 -22.92 5.82 10.27
C ILE A 70 -23.30 5.47 8.83
N ASP A 71 -23.71 6.46 8.03
CA ASP A 71 -24.07 6.23 6.63
C ASP A 71 -22.87 5.72 5.80
N LEU A 72 -21.67 6.25 6.05
CA LEU A 72 -20.48 5.76 5.38
C LEU A 72 -20.09 4.36 5.87
N ARG A 73 -20.18 4.11 7.18
CA ARG A 73 -19.89 2.77 7.73
C ARG A 73 -20.86 1.72 7.20
N ARG A 74 -22.16 2.06 7.03
CA ARG A 74 -23.16 1.20 6.37
C ARG A 74 -22.83 0.98 4.89
N ALA A 75 -22.40 2.01 4.18
CA ALA A 75 -21.99 1.87 2.78
C ALA A 75 -20.75 0.97 2.64
N ILE A 76 -19.77 1.06 3.57
CA ILE A 76 -18.61 0.17 3.61
C ILE A 76 -19.06 -1.28 3.89
N ALA A 77 -19.91 -1.52 4.88
CA ALA A 77 -20.43 -2.86 5.18
C ALA A 77 -21.17 -3.48 4.00
N GLU A 78 -22.01 -2.70 3.32
CA GLU A 78 -22.72 -3.12 2.10
C GLU A 78 -21.75 -3.46 0.96
N HIS A 79 -20.73 -2.63 0.74
CA HIS A 79 -19.69 -2.88 -0.26
C HIS A 79 -18.93 -4.16 0.02
N LEU A 80 -18.48 -4.37 1.26
CA LEU A 80 -17.76 -5.58 1.68
C LEU A 80 -18.61 -6.84 1.55
N ARG A 81 -19.90 -6.77 1.88
CA ARG A 81 -20.85 -7.87 1.68
C ARG A 81 -20.99 -8.22 0.20
N ASN A 82 -21.20 -7.21 -0.64
CA ASN A 82 -21.46 -7.41 -2.08
C ASN A 82 -20.21 -7.85 -2.85
N ARG A 83 -19.02 -7.35 -2.47
CA ARG A 83 -17.77 -7.60 -3.20
C ARG A 83 -16.98 -8.77 -2.67
N LYS A 84 -17.03 -9.03 -1.36
CA LYS A 84 -16.17 -10.00 -0.67
C LYS A 84 -16.94 -11.04 0.15
N GLY A 85 -18.27 -10.95 0.22
CA GLY A 85 -19.09 -11.83 1.04
C GLY A 85 -18.88 -11.67 2.54
N LEU A 86 -18.34 -10.52 2.99
CA LEU A 86 -18.07 -10.25 4.39
C LEU A 86 -19.28 -9.62 5.06
N ASP A 87 -19.79 -10.27 6.10
CA ASP A 87 -20.83 -9.70 6.95
C ASP A 87 -20.17 -9.00 8.15
N VAL A 88 -20.32 -7.67 8.19
CA VAL A 88 -19.63 -6.79 9.14
C VAL A 88 -20.67 -5.87 9.80
N ASN A 89 -20.61 -5.72 11.12
CA ASN A 89 -21.48 -4.79 11.85
C ASN A 89 -20.99 -3.34 11.68
N PRO A 90 -21.73 -2.48 10.96
CA PRO A 90 -21.28 -1.10 10.71
C PRO A 90 -21.26 -0.22 11.97
N GLU A 91 -21.92 -0.63 13.05
CA GLU A 91 -21.96 0.15 14.28
C GLU A 91 -20.78 -0.12 15.21
N LYS A 92 -20.17 -1.31 15.08
CA LYS A 92 -19.19 -1.81 16.05
C LYS A 92 -17.84 -2.21 15.43
N GLU A 93 -17.83 -2.72 14.19
CA GLU A 93 -16.68 -3.36 13.58
C GLU A 93 -16.00 -2.50 12.50
N ILE A 94 -16.41 -1.24 12.33
CA ILE A 94 -15.84 -0.33 11.31
C ILE A 94 -15.41 0.99 11.95
N ILE A 95 -14.18 1.41 11.65
CA ILE A 95 -13.69 2.76 11.90
C ILE A 95 -13.22 3.41 10.59
N VAL A 96 -13.72 4.60 10.30
CA VAL A 96 -13.25 5.46 9.20
C VAL A 96 -12.09 6.31 9.70
N THR A 97 -11.03 6.43 8.89
CA THR A 97 -9.79 7.08 9.30
C THR A 97 -9.31 8.09 8.26
N PRO A 98 -8.43 9.06 8.64
CA PRO A 98 -7.75 9.95 7.69
C PRO A 98 -6.75 9.20 6.80
N GLY A 99 -7.25 8.30 5.95
CA GLY A 99 -6.52 7.39 5.07
C GLY A 99 -6.07 6.10 5.75
N ALA A 100 -5.81 5.07 4.96
CA ALA A 100 -5.37 3.75 5.40
C ALA A 100 -4.09 3.78 6.27
N LYS A 101 -3.18 4.72 6.00
CA LYS A 101 -1.95 4.89 6.81
C LYS A 101 -2.26 5.15 8.29
N HIS A 102 -3.26 5.99 8.57
CA HIS A 102 -3.66 6.27 9.95
C HIS A 102 -4.35 5.05 10.58
N ALA A 103 -5.11 4.28 9.80
CA ALA A 103 -5.70 3.03 10.27
C ALA A 103 -4.62 2.02 10.71
N ILE A 104 -3.57 1.82 9.89
CA ILE A 104 -2.42 0.95 10.24
C ILE A 104 -1.74 1.44 11.53
N TYR A 105 -1.49 2.75 11.61
CA TYR A 105 -0.86 3.35 12.79
C TYR A 105 -1.68 3.11 14.07
N CYS A 106 -2.99 3.38 14.02
CA CYS A 106 -3.89 3.13 15.15
C CYS A 106 -3.98 1.63 15.50
N ALA A 107 -4.02 0.75 14.50
CA ALA A 107 -4.05 -0.69 14.70
C ALA A 107 -2.80 -1.19 15.45
N CYS A 108 -1.61 -0.79 14.98
CA CYS A 108 -0.35 -1.15 15.63
C CYS A 108 -0.28 -0.63 17.09
N LEU A 109 -0.63 0.65 17.31
CA LEU A 109 -0.65 1.23 18.67
C LEU A 109 -1.68 0.58 19.59
N ALA A 110 -2.80 0.09 19.04
CA ALA A 110 -3.86 -0.53 19.82
C ALA A 110 -3.54 -1.97 20.24
N THR A 111 -2.63 -2.65 19.53
CA THR A 111 -2.48 -4.11 19.65
C THR A 111 -1.07 -4.60 19.97
N LEU A 112 -0.06 -3.74 19.83
CA LEU A 112 1.35 -4.11 20.04
C LEU A 112 1.95 -3.46 21.28
N ASN A 113 2.78 -4.21 21.99
CA ASN A 113 3.58 -3.75 23.12
C ASN A 113 5.07 -3.74 22.75
N PRO A 114 5.90 -2.97 23.49
CA PRO A 114 7.35 -3.07 23.37
C PRO A 114 7.85 -4.50 23.58
N GLY A 115 8.64 -4.99 22.60
CA GLY A 115 9.21 -6.35 22.61
C GLY A 115 8.35 -7.42 21.94
N ASP A 116 7.09 -7.15 21.58
CA ASP A 116 6.31 -8.02 20.70
C ASP A 116 6.99 -8.17 19.33
N GLU A 117 6.94 -9.35 18.74
CA GLU A 117 7.45 -9.59 17.40
C GLU A 117 6.32 -9.56 16.37
N VAL A 118 6.58 -8.87 15.27
CA VAL A 118 5.64 -8.77 14.15
C VAL A 118 6.28 -9.34 12.90
N LEU A 119 5.70 -10.42 12.37
CA LEU A 119 6.13 -10.99 11.10
C LEU A 119 5.62 -10.13 9.96
N VAL A 120 6.51 -9.58 9.18
CA VAL A 120 6.17 -8.70 8.05
C VAL A 120 6.60 -9.37 6.75
N LEU A 121 5.61 -9.69 5.89
CA LEU A 121 5.87 -10.27 4.58
C LEU A 121 6.54 -9.22 3.68
N THR A 122 7.78 -9.47 3.28
CA THR A 122 8.61 -8.55 2.50
C THR A 122 8.88 -9.08 1.07
N PRO A 123 9.09 -8.21 0.06
CA PRO A 123 9.17 -6.74 0.18
C PRO A 123 7.79 -6.12 0.46
N THR A 124 7.75 -5.01 1.20
CA THR A 124 6.51 -4.34 1.57
C THR A 124 6.66 -2.83 1.71
N TRP A 125 5.52 -2.14 1.78
CA TRP A 125 5.50 -0.70 1.95
C TRP A 125 6.17 -0.26 3.27
N PRO A 126 7.16 0.68 3.24
CA PRO A 126 7.98 1.04 4.41
C PRO A 126 7.19 1.50 5.65
N THR A 127 5.97 2.00 5.45
CA THR A 127 5.10 2.42 6.57
C THR A 127 4.74 1.26 7.49
N HIS A 128 4.68 0.01 6.99
CA HIS A 128 4.43 -1.15 7.84
C HIS A 128 5.53 -1.30 8.90
N PHE A 129 6.80 -1.14 8.52
CA PHE A 129 7.92 -1.17 9.46
C PHE A 129 7.81 -0.05 10.49
N THR A 130 7.65 1.19 10.03
CA THR A 130 7.57 2.37 10.90
C THR A 130 6.41 2.27 11.90
N CYS A 131 5.22 1.79 11.48
CA CYS A 131 4.07 1.65 12.37
C CYS A 131 4.27 0.58 13.44
N VAL A 132 5.05 -0.47 13.15
CA VAL A 132 5.44 -1.47 14.15
C VAL A 132 6.51 -0.91 15.10
N GLU A 133 7.59 -0.35 14.55
CA GLU A 133 8.73 0.12 15.34
C GLU A 133 8.36 1.26 16.32
N VAL A 134 7.39 2.10 15.95
CA VAL A 134 6.93 3.21 16.81
C VAL A 134 6.28 2.72 18.12
N THR A 135 5.77 1.49 18.16
CA THR A 135 5.22 0.86 19.37
C THR A 135 6.29 0.28 20.29
N GLY A 136 7.54 0.20 19.82
CA GLY A 136 8.62 -0.56 20.46
C GLY A 136 8.61 -2.06 20.15
N ALA A 137 7.72 -2.51 19.30
CA ALA A 137 7.70 -3.88 18.78
C ALA A 137 8.82 -4.11 17.76
N ILE A 138 9.16 -5.37 17.54
CA ILE A 138 10.28 -5.82 16.71
C ILE A 138 9.76 -6.32 15.37
N VAL A 139 10.24 -5.73 14.27
CA VAL A 139 9.97 -6.23 12.93
C VAL A 139 10.80 -7.48 12.65
N VAL A 140 10.14 -8.56 12.26
CA VAL A 140 10.74 -9.81 11.78
C VAL A 140 10.36 -9.99 10.31
N GLU A 141 11.31 -9.74 9.41
CA GLU A 141 11.06 -9.85 7.97
C GLU A 141 10.94 -11.32 7.53
N VAL A 142 9.87 -11.62 6.77
CA VAL A 142 9.66 -12.91 6.09
C VAL A 142 9.67 -12.66 4.59
N SER A 143 10.68 -13.15 3.88
CA SER A 143 10.83 -12.88 2.46
C SER A 143 9.85 -13.69 1.62
N CYS A 144 9.12 -13.01 0.73
CA CYS A 144 8.28 -13.61 -0.32
C CYS A 144 8.94 -13.60 -1.71
N GLY A 145 10.17 -13.11 -1.81
CA GLY A 145 10.93 -13.08 -3.06
C GLY A 145 10.33 -12.19 -4.16
N GLU A 146 10.91 -12.29 -5.36
CA GLU A 146 10.55 -11.47 -6.53
C GLU A 146 9.10 -11.65 -6.98
N THR A 147 8.57 -12.85 -6.83
CA THR A 147 7.21 -13.20 -7.27
C THR A 147 6.14 -12.90 -6.23
N TYR A 148 6.55 -12.42 -5.06
CA TYR A 148 5.69 -12.26 -3.89
C TYR A 148 4.92 -13.56 -3.59
N SER A 149 5.66 -14.66 -3.52
CA SER A 149 5.13 -15.98 -3.18
C SER A 149 5.58 -16.37 -1.78
N LEU A 150 4.63 -16.66 -0.90
CA LEU A 150 4.92 -17.04 0.48
C LEU A 150 5.74 -18.34 0.55
N ASP A 151 6.87 -18.30 1.25
CA ASP A 151 7.57 -19.47 1.73
C ASP A 151 6.97 -19.87 3.09
N GLU A 152 6.26 -20.99 3.10
CA GLU A 152 5.49 -21.46 4.25
C GLU A 152 6.40 -21.89 5.40
N GLU A 153 7.48 -22.58 5.09
CA GLU A 153 8.43 -23.05 6.10
C GLU A 153 9.19 -21.86 6.71
N ALA A 154 9.64 -20.92 5.87
CA ALA A 154 10.26 -19.69 6.36
C ALA A 154 9.32 -18.86 7.26
N LEU A 155 8.01 -18.87 7.00
CA LEU A 155 7.04 -18.20 7.88
C LEU A 155 6.93 -18.95 9.23
N LYS A 156 6.77 -20.28 9.20
CA LYS A 156 6.66 -21.11 10.43
C LYS A 156 7.88 -20.98 11.32
N GLU A 157 9.09 -21.07 10.75
CA GLU A 157 10.35 -20.98 11.50
C GLU A 157 10.56 -19.63 12.21
N ARG A 158 9.85 -18.59 11.79
CA ARG A 158 9.95 -17.25 12.39
C ARG A 158 8.94 -17.01 13.52
N ILE A 159 7.98 -17.92 13.73
CA ILE A 159 7.03 -17.81 14.85
C ILE A 159 7.74 -18.16 16.15
N THR A 160 7.65 -17.27 17.13
CA THR A 160 8.19 -17.44 18.48
C THR A 160 7.10 -17.14 19.52
N PRO A 161 7.32 -17.44 20.80
CA PRO A 161 6.37 -17.05 21.86
C PRO A 161 6.14 -15.53 22.00
N ARG A 162 6.97 -14.70 21.35
CA ARG A 162 6.80 -13.24 21.31
C ARG A 162 6.07 -12.76 20.06
N THR A 163 5.84 -13.63 19.10
CA THR A 163 5.10 -13.28 17.89
C THR A 163 3.67 -12.90 18.25
N ARG A 164 3.25 -11.71 17.84
CA ARG A 164 1.91 -11.18 18.12
C ARG A 164 1.08 -10.95 16.87
N MET A 165 1.72 -10.62 15.75
CA MET A 165 1.01 -10.22 14.54
C MET A 165 1.75 -10.65 13.28
N ILE A 166 0.97 -10.91 12.21
CA ILE A 166 1.48 -11.03 10.84
C ILE A 166 0.91 -9.87 10.02
N ILE A 167 1.77 -9.12 9.31
CA ILE A 167 1.34 -8.08 8.37
C ILE A 167 1.39 -8.62 6.95
N VAL A 168 0.25 -8.55 6.27
CA VAL A 168 0.04 -8.99 4.88
C VAL A 168 -0.39 -7.78 4.04
N ASN A 169 0.28 -7.52 2.92
CA ASN A 169 -0.14 -6.53 1.93
C ASN A 169 -0.36 -7.22 0.58
N SER A 170 -1.62 -7.48 0.23
CA SER A 170 -1.98 -8.16 -1.02
C SER A 170 -3.27 -7.58 -1.60
N PRO A 171 -3.21 -7.01 -2.83
CA PRO A 171 -2.05 -6.87 -3.73
C PRO A 171 -0.93 -6.02 -3.15
N ASN A 172 0.30 -6.35 -3.51
CA ASN A 172 1.50 -5.85 -2.85
C ASN A 172 2.07 -4.57 -3.48
N ASN A 173 2.50 -3.66 -2.65
CA ASN A 173 3.45 -2.61 -2.97
C ASN A 173 4.81 -3.00 -2.33
N PRO A 174 5.88 -3.30 -3.11
CA PRO A 174 6.19 -2.76 -4.44
C PRO A 174 5.98 -3.71 -5.62
N THR A 175 5.72 -4.98 -5.43
CA THR A 175 5.86 -6.00 -6.49
C THR A 175 4.65 -6.11 -7.43
N GLY A 176 3.49 -5.61 -7.01
CA GLY A 176 2.21 -5.92 -7.68
C GLY A 176 1.82 -7.40 -7.58
N GLY A 177 2.52 -8.17 -6.74
CA GLY A 177 2.19 -9.56 -6.47
C GLY A 177 0.90 -9.71 -5.70
N VAL A 178 0.21 -10.84 -5.92
CA VAL A 178 -1.04 -11.18 -5.23
C VAL A 178 -0.91 -12.57 -4.67
N LEU A 179 -1.14 -12.72 -3.37
CA LEU A 179 -1.11 -14.03 -2.73
C LEU A 179 -2.31 -14.87 -3.19
N SER A 180 -2.05 -16.12 -3.51
CA SER A 180 -3.12 -17.08 -3.85
C SER A 180 -3.96 -17.43 -2.62
N VAL A 181 -5.20 -17.87 -2.85
CA VAL A 181 -6.11 -18.30 -1.78
C VAL A 181 -5.47 -19.40 -0.91
N SER A 182 -4.69 -20.31 -1.50
CA SER A 182 -3.97 -21.35 -0.74
C SER A 182 -2.92 -20.77 0.19
N LYS A 183 -2.15 -19.76 -0.25
CA LYS A 183 -1.15 -19.09 0.60
C LYS A 183 -1.79 -18.25 1.71
N LEU A 184 -2.91 -17.58 1.41
CA LEU A 184 -3.70 -16.88 2.44
C LEU A 184 -4.26 -17.86 3.47
N LYS A 185 -4.69 -19.05 3.04
CA LYS A 185 -5.15 -20.11 3.97
C LYS A 185 -4.03 -20.55 4.91
N VAL A 186 -2.82 -20.77 4.43
CA VAL A 186 -1.67 -21.11 5.30
C VAL A 186 -1.43 -20.04 6.37
N ILE A 187 -1.49 -18.76 5.98
CA ILE A 187 -1.36 -17.65 6.96
C ILE A 187 -2.50 -17.72 7.99
N ALA A 188 -3.73 -17.98 7.53
CA ALA A 188 -4.89 -18.08 8.41
C ALA A 188 -4.76 -19.24 9.40
N ASP A 189 -4.36 -20.42 8.93
CA ASP A 189 -4.19 -21.60 9.77
C ASP A 189 -3.08 -21.37 10.82
N LEU A 190 -1.95 -20.79 10.42
CA LEU A 190 -0.87 -20.46 11.36
C LEU A 190 -1.27 -19.39 12.38
N ALA A 191 -2.07 -18.40 11.98
CA ALA A 191 -2.56 -17.38 12.89
C ALA A 191 -3.54 -17.97 13.92
N ASP A 192 -4.39 -18.93 13.51
CA ASP A 192 -5.30 -19.66 14.38
C ASP A 192 -4.54 -20.53 15.38
N ASP A 193 -3.59 -21.33 14.88
CA ASP A 193 -2.77 -22.25 15.69
C ASP A 193 -1.95 -21.54 16.79
N HIS A 194 -1.56 -20.29 16.55
CA HIS A 194 -0.69 -19.51 17.42
C HIS A 194 -1.35 -18.28 18.07
N ASP A 195 -2.67 -18.10 17.94
CA ASP A 195 -3.43 -16.93 18.41
C ASP A 195 -2.81 -15.58 17.98
N LEU A 196 -2.45 -15.48 16.70
CA LEU A 196 -1.84 -14.28 16.12
C LEU A 196 -2.89 -13.36 15.51
N LEU A 197 -2.66 -12.05 15.63
CA LEU A 197 -3.39 -11.06 14.85
C LEU A 197 -2.89 -11.02 13.41
N ILE A 198 -3.77 -10.70 12.48
CA ILE A 198 -3.41 -10.42 11.09
C ILE A 198 -3.80 -8.98 10.75
N LEU A 199 -2.83 -8.14 10.42
CA LEU A 199 -3.09 -6.86 9.78
C LEU A 199 -3.02 -7.08 8.26
N SER A 200 -4.20 -7.03 7.62
CA SER A 200 -4.34 -7.23 6.17
C SER A 200 -4.54 -5.89 5.48
N ASP A 201 -3.49 -5.38 4.85
CA ASP A 201 -3.56 -4.18 4.01
C ASP A 201 -3.99 -4.56 2.59
N GLU A 202 -5.27 -4.30 2.30
CA GLU A 202 -5.95 -4.63 1.05
C GLU A 202 -6.25 -3.38 0.21
N ILE A 203 -5.48 -2.31 0.33
CA ILE A 203 -5.72 -1.01 -0.32
C ILE A 203 -5.76 -1.07 -1.85
N TYR A 204 -5.20 -2.12 -2.46
CA TYR A 204 -5.17 -2.34 -3.91
C TYR A 204 -6.15 -3.41 -4.39
N ASP A 205 -7.06 -3.89 -3.58
CA ASP A 205 -7.94 -5.05 -3.85
C ASP A 205 -8.85 -4.90 -5.07
N GLU A 206 -9.20 -3.67 -5.46
CA GLU A 206 -9.95 -3.40 -6.70
C GLU A 206 -9.06 -3.39 -7.95
N ILE A 207 -7.72 -3.27 -7.80
CA ILE A 207 -6.77 -3.16 -8.91
C ILE A 207 -6.12 -4.52 -9.13
N ILE A 208 -6.83 -5.39 -9.84
CA ILE A 208 -6.46 -6.77 -10.13
C ILE A 208 -6.56 -7.00 -11.64
N TYR A 209 -5.66 -7.81 -12.16
CA TYR A 209 -5.54 -8.10 -13.59
C TYR A 209 -5.74 -9.57 -13.90
N ASP A 210 -6.01 -9.87 -15.19
CA ASP A 210 -6.08 -11.22 -15.76
C ASP A 210 -7.11 -12.14 -15.04
N GLY A 211 -8.15 -11.58 -14.41
CA GLY A 211 -9.16 -12.35 -13.69
C GLY A 211 -8.60 -13.10 -12.46
N PHE A 212 -7.47 -12.65 -11.91
CA PHE A 212 -6.90 -13.31 -10.74
C PHE A 212 -7.83 -13.18 -9.54
N GLU A 213 -8.17 -14.31 -8.94
CA GLU A 213 -9.03 -14.32 -7.75
C GLU A 213 -8.24 -13.89 -6.51
N THR A 214 -8.77 -12.89 -5.81
CA THR A 214 -8.31 -12.49 -4.49
C THR A 214 -9.33 -12.88 -3.43
N LYS A 215 -8.85 -13.13 -2.23
CA LYS A 215 -9.68 -13.35 -1.06
C LYS A 215 -9.22 -12.44 0.07
N SER A 216 -10.16 -11.82 0.77
CA SER A 216 -9.81 -11.08 1.97
C SER A 216 -9.40 -12.03 3.10
N MET A 217 -8.40 -11.64 3.90
CA MET A 217 -8.07 -12.39 5.11
C MET A 217 -9.25 -12.47 6.08
N ALA A 218 -10.10 -11.43 6.12
CA ALA A 218 -11.32 -11.42 6.95
C ALA A 218 -12.38 -12.45 6.53
N SER A 219 -12.24 -13.12 5.38
CA SER A 219 -13.17 -14.14 4.91
C SER A 219 -12.87 -15.55 5.43
N PHE A 220 -11.77 -15.75 6.13
CA PHE A 220 -11.45 -17.03 6.80
C PHE A 220 -12.10 -17.04 8.19
N SER A 221 -13.12 -17.91 8.35
CA SER A 221 -13.99 -17.90 9.55
C SER A 221 -13.26 -18.26 10.85
N ASN A 222 -12.20 -19.07 10.77
CA ASN A 222 -11.41 -19.49 11.93
C ASN A 222 -10.59 -18.37 12.58
N ILE A 223 -10.31 -17.29 11.83
CA ILE A 223 -9.52 -16.13 12.32
C ILE A 223 -10.26 -14.79 12.23
N LYS A 224 -11.57 -14.81 11.98
CA LYS A 224 -12.35 -13.57 11.73
C LYS A 224 -12.10 -12.50 12.82
N ASP A 225 -12.07 -12.90 14.08
CA ASP A 225 -11.90 -11.98 15.20
C ASP A 225 -10.45 -11.49 15.38
N ASN A 226 -9.49 -12.16 14.75
CA ASN A 226 -8.07 -11.84 14.80
C ASN A 226 -7.60 -11.00 13.60
N VAL A 227 -8.46 -10.70 12.63
CA VAL A 227 -8.10 -9.92 11.44
C VAL A 227 -8.43 -8.43 11.63
N ILE A 228 -7.44 -7.61 11.32
CA ILE A 228 -7.59 -6.16 11.14
C ILE A 228 -7.46 -5.88 9.65
N LEU A 229 -8.58 -5.79 8.94
CA LEU A 229 -8.64 -5.43 7.53
C LEU A 229 -8.45 -3.91 7.38
N ILE A 230 -7.46 -3.51 6.60
CA ILE A 230 -7.19 -2.12 6.25
C ILE A 230 -7.54 -1.90 4.78
N ASN A 231 -8.30 -0.86 4.50
CA ASN A 231 -8.63 -0.47 3.13
C ASN A 231 -8.93 1.04 3.04
N GLY A 232 -9.32 1.52 1.87
CA GLY A 232 -9.64 2.93 1.68
C GLY A 232 -9.91 3.33 0.25
N PHE A 233 -9.99 4.63 0.03
CA PHE A 233 -10.46 5.21 -1.22
C PHE A 233 -9.32 5.71 -2.12
N SER A 234 -8.11 5.76 -1.59
CA SER A 234 -6.96 6.41 -2.23
C SER A 234 -6.63 5.85 -3.60
N LYS A 235 -6.74 4.53 -3.80
CA LYS A 235 -6.23 3.85 -5.02
C LYS A 235 -7.36 3.56 -6.01
N ALA A 236 -8.39 2.86 -5.60
CA ALA A 236 -9.50 2.50 -6.48
C ALA A 236 -10.25 3.72 -7.04
N TYR A 237 -10.33 4.80 -6.27
CA TYR A 237 -11.12 5.99 -6.62
C TYR A 237 -10.28 7.22 -6.94
N ALA A 238 -8.96 7.09 -7.08
CA ALA A 238 -8.03 8.21 -7.30
C ALA A 238 -8.22 9.33 -6.26
N MET A 239 -8.28 8.95 -4.96
CA MET A 239 -8.57 9.85 -3.84
C MET A 239 -7.39 9.97 -2.87
N THR A 240 -6.14 9.99 -3.36
CA THR A 240 -4.96 10.04 -2.50
C THR A 240 -4.91 11.29 -1.62
N GLY A 241 -5.21 12.45 -2.19
CA GLY A 241 -5.24 13.75 -1.50
C GLY A 241 -6.43 13.93 -0.55
N TRP A 242 -7.49 13.12 -0.67
CA TRP A 242 -8.69 13.24 0.17
C TRP A 242 -8.49 12.69 1.59
N ARG A 243 -7.50 11.87 1.80
CA ARG A 243 -7.19 11.27 3.09
C ARG A 243 -8.38 10.52 3.71
N LEU A 244 -8.95 9.55 2.99
CA LEU A 244 -10.05 8.73 3.46
C LEU A 244 -9.71 7.24 3.36
N GLY A 245 -9.84 6.54 4.49
CA GLY A 245 -9.64 5.10 4.61
C GLY A 245 -10.48 4.52 5.73
N TYR A 246 -10.35 3.24 5.97
CA TYR A 246 -11.06 2.57 7.05
C TYR A 246 -10.34 1.30 7.50
N ALA A 247 -10.68 0.85 8.71
CA ALA A 247 -10.37 -0.48 9.19
C ALA A 247 -11.64 -1.23 9.57
N VAL A 248 -11.56 -2.55 9.46
CA VAL A 248 -12.58 -3.49 9.92
C VAL A 248 -11.91 -4.51 10.84
N ALA A 249 -12.41 -4.67 12.05
CA ALA A 249 -11.93 -5.65 13.03
C ALA A 249 -13.03 -5.92 14.05
N ASN A 250 -12.77 -6.82 15.00
CA ASN A 250 -13.69 -7.03 16.11
C ASN A 250 -13.88 -5.74 16.95
N GLU A 251 -15.01 -5.65 17.65
CA GLU A 251 -15.42 -4.47 18.42
C GLU A 251 -14.34 -3.98 19.40
N THR A 252 -13.64 -4.89 20.08
CA THR A 252 -12.60 -4.54 21.07
C THR A 252 -11.43 -3.80 20.43
N ILE A 253 -10.97 -4.25 19.25
CA ILE A 253 -9.89 -3.60 18.51
C ILE A 253 -10.36 -2.26 17.96
N ILE A 254 -11.57 -2.19 17.40
CA ILE A 254 -12.14 -0.94 16.90
C ILE A 254 -12.28 0.10 18.00
N ASP A 255 -12.75 -0.28 19.19
CA ASP A 255 -12.84 0.62 20.34
C ASP A 255 -11.46 1.14 20.79
N ALA A 256 -10.44 0.29 20.78
CA ALA A 256 -9.08 0.70 21.10
C ALA A 256 -8.52 1.68 20.04
N MET A 257 -8.69 1.38 18.74
CA MET A 257 -8.31 2.28 17.65
C MET A 257 -9.06 3.61 17.72
N ASN A 258 -10.34 3.59 18.08
CA ASN A 258 -11.18 4.79 18.22
C ASN A 258 -10.66 5.72 19.32
N ARG A 259 -10.25 5.20 20.47
CA ARG A 259 -9.64 5.99 21.56
C ARG A 259 -8.36 6.70 21.11
N ILE A 260 -7.53 6.03 20.29
CA ILE A 260 -6.33 6.64 19.71
C ILE A 260 -6.72 7.74 18.72
N GLN A 261 -7.69 7.50 17.83
CA GLN A 261 -8.16 8.48 16.86
C GLN A 261 -8.76 9.70 17.54
N GLN A 262 -9.57 9.52 18.60
CA GLN A 262 -10.11 10.63 19.40
C GLN A 262 -9.01 11.53 19.98
N SER A 263 -7.90 10.93 20.38
CA SER A 263 -6.77 11.64 21.01
C SER A 263 -5.81 12.27 19.99
N THR A 264 -5.94 11.95 18.70
CA THR A 264 -5.01 12.40 17.65
C THR A 264 -5.72 13.31 16.63
N THR A 265 -6.60 12.76 15.81
CA THR A 265 -7.25 13.46 14.68
C THR A 265 -8.72 13.75 14.92
N THR A 266 -9.28 13.34 16.05
CA THR A 266 -10.67 13.47 16.47
C THR A 266 -11.62 12.67 15.57
N CYS A 267 -11.74 13.02 14.30
CA CYS A 267 -12.54 12.33 13.28
C CYS A 267 -12.00 12.63 11.89
N PRO A 268 -12.35 11.85 10.86
CA PRO A 268 -12.09 12.23 9.46
C PRO A 268 -12.87 13.49 9.09
N ALA A 269 -12.37 14.25 8.10
CA ALA A 269 -13.06 15.44 7.61
C ALA A 269 -14.50 15.10 7.19
N SER A 270 -15.46 15.89 7.67
CA SER A 270 -16.90 15.57 7.58
C SER A 270 -17.39 15.43 6.13
N PHE A 271 -17.17 16.45 5.31
CA PHE A 271 -17.66 16.48 3.93
C PHE A 271 -17.01 15.41 3.04
N ILE A 272 -15.76 15.00 3.33
CA ILE A 272 -15.07 13.93 2.61
C ILE A 272 -15.77 12.57 2.83
N GLN A 273 -16.40 12.36 3.98
CA GLN A 273 -17.13 11.14 4.27
C GLN A 273 -18.38 10.98 3.40
N LYS A 274 -19.02 12.09 3.01
CA LYS A 274 -20.13 12.10 2.02
C LYS A 274 -19.61 11.69 0.64
N ALA A 275 -18.43 12.17 0.24
CA ALA A 275 -17.78 11.73 -0.99
C ALA A 275 -17.44 10.22 -0.96
N GLY A 276 -17.04 9.69 0.19
CA GLY A 276 -16.81 8.24 0.37
C GLY A 276 -18.07 7.41 0.12
N ILE A 277 -19.24 7.87 0.55
CA ILE A 277 -20.53 7.21 0.24
C ILE A 277 -20.77 7.22 -1.27
N ALA A 278 -20.57 8.37 -1.93
CA ALA A 278 -20.74 8.48 -3.37
C ALA A 278 -19.77 7.59 -4.15
N ALA A 279 -18.54 7.42 -3.66
CA ALA A 279 -17.56 6.51 -4.26
C ALA A 279 -18.04 5.06 -4.25
N LEU A 280 -18.57 4.58 -3.12
CA LEU A 280 -19.01 3.18 -2.98
C LEU A 280 -20.34 2.90 -3.67
N LYS A 281 -21.29 3.84 -3.65
CA LYS A 281 -22.64 3.66 -4.18
C LYS A 281 -22.84 4.15 -5.60
N GLY A 282 -21.93 5.00 -6.09
CA GLY A 282 -22.01 5.61 -7.41
C GLY A 282 -21.54 4.68 -8.54
N PRO A 283 -21.53 5.19 -9.78
CA PRO A 283 -21.07 4.45 -10.94
C PRO A 283 -19.61 4.02 -10.82
N GLN A 284 -19.30 2.77 -11.16
CA GLN A 284 -17.94 2.19 -11.09
C GLN A 284 -17.20 2.19 -12.44
N ASP A 285 -17.77 2.84 -13.48
CA ASP A 285 -17.18 2.87 -14.82
C ASP A 285 -15.79 3.50 -14.86
N SER A 286 -15.60 4.57 -14.07
CA SER A 286 -14.30 5.25 -13.97
C SER A 286 -13.23 4.32 -13.38
N VAL A 287 -13.58 3.53 -12.38
CA VAL A 287 -12.67 2.54 -11.77
C VAL A 287 -12.29 1.47 -12.81
N ARG A 288 -13.27 0.92 -13.54
CA ARG A 288 -13.03 -0.08 -14.58
C ARG A 288 -12.09 0.46 -15.67
N LYS A 289 -12.37 1.66 -16.20
CA LYS A 289 -11.53 2.29 -17.23
C LYS A 289 -10.10 2.56 -16.75
N MET A 290 -9.94 2.97 -15.50
CA MET A 290 -8.61 3.16 -14.89
C MET A 290 -7.84 1.84 -14.81
N ILE A 291 -8.50 0.75 -14.39
CA ILE A 291 -7.88 -0.59 -14.30
C ILE A 291 -7.50 -1.11 -15.69
N GLU A 292 -8.35 -0.93 -16.70
CA GLU A 292 -8.06 -1.30 -18.11
C GLU A 292 -6.84 -0.55 -18.65
N GLU A 293 -6.72 0.74 -18.36
CA GLU A 293 -5.56 1.52 -18.75
C GLU A 293 -4.29 1.11 -18.01
N PHE A 294 -4.37 0.84 -16.71
CA PHE A 294 -3.25 0.28 -15.94
C PHE A 294 -2.82 -1.08 -16.47
N ASP A 295 -3.73 -1.94 -16.88
CA ASP A 295 -3.39 -3.23 -17.50
C ASP A 295 -2.65 -3.08 -18.83
N ARG A 296 -3.07 -2.12 -19.67
CA ARG A 296 -2.38 -1.78 -20.91
C ARG A 296 -0.93 -1.31 -20.64
N ARG A 297 -0.76 -0.38 -19.69
CA ARG A 297 0.56 0.15 -19.29
C ARG A 297 1.43 -0.94 -18.67
N ARG A 298 0.89 -1.76 -17.79
CA ARG A 298 1.55 -2.91 -17.17
C ARG A 298 2.19 -3.82 -18.20
N LYS A 299 1.42 -4.24 -19.19
CA LYS A 299 1.88 -5.13 -20.27
C LYS A 299 3.00 -4.50 -21.09
N TYR A 300 2.87 -3.22 -21.38
CA TYR A 300 3.89 -2.47 -22.11
C TYR A 300 5.21 -2.37 -21.32
N VAL A 301 5.14 -1.95 -20.06
CA VAL A 301 6.32 -1.78 -19.20
C VAL A 301 7.06 -3.09 -18.99
N VAL A 302 6.34 -4.17 -18.67
CA VAL A 302 6.97 -5.47 -18.39
C VAL A 302 7.62 -6.05 -19.64
N LYS A 303 6.97 -5.91 -20.82
CA LYS A 303 7.56 -6.32 -22.09
C LYS A 303 8.88 -5.58 -22.34
N ALA A 304 8.87 -4.26 -22.28
CA ALA A 304 10.06 -3.45 -22.53
C ALA A 304 11.20 -3.76 -21.56
N LEU A 305 10.93 -3.83 -20.25
CA LEU A 305 11.95 -4.11 -19.24
C LEU A 305 12.62 -5.47 -19.44
N ASN A 306 11.89 -6.48 -19.88
CA ASN A 306 12.45 -7.82 -20.13
C ASN A 306 13.26 -7.93 -21.42
N GLU A 307 13.24 -6.90 -22.28
CA GLU A 307 14.12 -6.77 -23.44
C GLU A 307 15.49 -6.15 -23.08
N PHE A 308 15.62 -5.56 -21.87
CA PHE A 308 16.88 -4.92 -21.44
C PHE A 308 17.88 -5.94 -20.92
N PRO A 309 19.18 -5.82 -21.28
CA PRO A 309 20.19 -6.78 -20.86
C PRO A 309 20.34 -6.82 -19.34
N GLY A 310 20.25 -8.03 -18.78
CA GLY A 310 20.42 -8.24 -17.33
C GLY A 310 19.27 -7.81 -16.42
N VAL A 311 18.20 -7.24 -16.97
CA VAL A 311 16.98 -6.90 -16.24
C VAL A 311 15.98 -8.05 -16.33
N LYS A 312 15.28 -8.31 -15.21
CA LYS A 312 14.16 -9.27 -15.17
C LYS A 312 13.02 -8.65 -14.40
N CYS A 313 11.86 -8.61 -15.04
CA CYS A 313 10.63 -8.07 -14.47
C CYS A 313 9.52 -9.13 -14.47
N VAL A 314 9.02 -9.46 -13.28
CA VAL A 314 7.86 -10.35 -13.13
C VAL A 314 6.59 -9.58 -13.49
N MET A 315 5.65 -10.24 -14.19
CA MET A 315 4.35 -9.64 -14.51
C MET A 315 3.53 -9.48 -13.24
N PRO A 316 3.22 -8.24 -12.79
CA PRO A 316 2.39 -8.02 -11.61
C PRO A 316 0.95 -8.47 -11.85
N LYS A 317 0.29 -8.95 -10.80
CA LYS A 317 -1.11 -9.40 -10.85
C LYS A 317 -2.09 -8.37 -10.29
N GLY A 318 -1.58 -7.34 -9.63
CA GLY A 318 -2.38 -6.25 -9.04
C GLY A 318 -1.56 -4.99 -8.83
N ALA A 319 -2.17 -3.99 -8.20
CA ALA A 319 -1.64 -2.64 -7.97
C ALA A 319 -1.22 -1.95 -9.29
N PHE A 320 -0.30 -1.00 -9.24
CA PHE A 320 0.21 -0.29 -10.43
C PHE A 320 1.73 -0.10 -10.36
N TYR A 321 2.44 -1.15 -9.92
CA TYR A 321 3.90 -1.18 -9.78
C TYR A 321 4.50 -2.35 -10.51
N VAL A 322 5.74 -2.15 -10.98
CA VAL A 322 6.67 -3.21 -11.34
C VAL A 322 7.92 -3.13 -10.45
N PHE A 323 8.54 -4.29 -10.22
CA PHE A 323 9.70 -4.42 -9.34
C PHE A 323 10.82 -5.20 -10.04
N PRO A 324 11.41 -4.62 -11.13
CA PRO A 324 12.44 -5.29 -11.89
C PRO A 324 13.70 -5.52 -11.08
N ARG A 325 14.30 -6.70 -11.25
CA ARG A 325 15.62 -7.04 -10.73
C ARG A 325 16.68 -6.41 -11.62
N ILE A 326 17.60 -5.70 -10.96
CA ILE A 326 18.70 -4.94 -11.59
C ILE A 326 20.07 -5.34 -11.04
N SER A 327 20.16 -6.43 -10.26
CA SER A 327 21.38 -6.86 -9.57
C SER A 327 22.57 -7.13 -10.49
N LYS A 328 22.33 -7.42 -11.78
CA LYS A 328 23.39 -7.61 -12.77
C LYS A 328 24.13 -6.32 -13.15
N LEU A 329 23.67 -5.15 -12.73
CA LEU A 329 24.36 -3.89 -12.93
C LEU A 329 25.54 -3.67 -11.95
N GLY A 330 25.74 -4.57 -10.96
CA GLY A 330 26.85 -4.50 -10.01
C GLY A 330 26.80 -3.33 -9.02
N MET A 331 25.65 -2.63 -8.94
CA MET A 331 25.43 -1.48 -8.07
C MET A 331 24.30 -1.77 -7.08
N SER A 332 24.28 -1.09 -5.93
CA SER A 332 23.16 -1.12 -5.00
C SER A 332 21.91 -0.50 -5.64
N SER A 333 20.74 -0.88 -5.14
CA SER A 333 19.46 -0.33 -5.63
C SER A 333 19.38 1.18 -5.46
N PHE A 334 19.99 1.71 -4.40
CA PHE A 334 20.06 3.16 -4.15
C PHE A 334 20.95 3.86 -5.19
N GLU A 335 22.15 3.32 -5.48
CA GLU A 335 23.05 3.87 -6.49
C GLU A 335 22.42 3.86 -7.88
N VAL A 336 21.74 2.77 -8.26
CA VAL A 336 21.03 2.69 -9.55
C VAL A 336 19.93 3.77 -9.63
N SER A 337 19.11 3.90 -8.60
CA SER A 337 18.04 4.89 -8.59
C SER A 337 18.57 6.33 -8.63
N MET A 338 19.66 6.62 -7.89
CA MET A 338 20.26 7.94 -7.87
C MET A 338 20.91 8.30 -9.22
N LYS A 339 21.67 7.37 -9.81
CA LYS A 339 22.28 7.59 -11.13
C LYS A 339 21.23 7.71 -12.26
N LEU A 340 20.17 6.90 -12.24
CA LEU A 340 19.06 7.05 -13.18
C LEU A 340 18.44 8.46 -13.09
N LEU A 341 18.29 8.99 -11.90
CA LEU A 341 17.79 10.34 -11.70
C LEU A 341 18.80 11.40 -12.18
N GLU A 342 20.07 11.28 -11.80
CA GLU A 342 21.11 12.26 -12.10
C GLU A 342 21.54 12.25 -13.58
N GLU A 343 21.63 11.09 -14.21
CA GLU A 343 22.12 10.96 -15.58
C GLU A 343 20.98 11.07 -16.61
N GLU A 344 19.87 10.41 -16.33
CA GLU A 344 18.76 10.26 -17.29
C GLU A 344 17.48 11.04 -16.92
N GLY A 345 17.40 11.59 -15.72
CA GLY A 345 16.21 12.30 -15.25
C GLY A 345 15.04 11.37 -14.88
N VAL A 346 15.28 10.08 -14.65
CA VAL A 346 14.23 9.12 -14.29
C VAL A 346 14.23 8.88 -12.80
N SER A 347 13.15 9.27 -12.11
CA SER A 347 12.94 9.04 -10.68
C SER A 347 12.30 7.67 -10.46
N THR A 348 12.96 6.82 -9.66
CA THR A 348 12.51 5.47 -9.28
C THR A 348 12.65 5.30 -7.77
N THR A 349 12.06 4.25 -7.20
CA THR A 349 12.24 3.96 -5.77
C THR A 349 13.24 2.82 -5.58
N PRO A 350 14.33 3.02 -4.79
CA PRO A 350 15.27 1.94 -4.47
C PRO A 350 14.57 0.76 -3.80
N GLY A 351 14.92 -0.46 -4.20
CA GLY A 351 14.31 -1.67 -3.64
C GLY A 351 14.63 -1.89 -2.17
N SER A 352 15.81 -1.47 -1.71
CA SER A 352 16.23 -1.58 -0.31
C SER A 352 15.28 -0.93 0.71
N VAL A 353 14.47 0.05 0.31
CA VAL A 353 13.50 0.69 1.22
C VAL A 353 12.28 -0.19 1.54
N PHE A 354 12.07 -1.27 0.77
CA PHE A 354 10.94 -2.19 0.95
C PHE A 354 11.29 -3.43 1.78
N GLY A 355 12.44 -3.44 2.43
CA GLY A 355 12.98 -4.56 3.20
C GLY A 355 14.27 -5.13 2.60
N LYS A 356 14.94 -6.00 3.34
CA LYS A 356 16.27 -6.55 2.94
C LYS A 356 16.22 -7.30 1.62
N CYS A 357 15.16 -8.06 1.37
CA CYS A 357 14.97 -8.82 0.12
C CYS A 357 14.68 -7.92 -1.10
N GLY A 358 14.41 -6.64 -0.88
CA GLY A 358 14.21 -5.67 -1.95
C GLY A 358 15.52 -5.18 -2.58
N GLU A 359 16.69 -5.42 -1.93
CA GLU A 359 17.96 -5.05 -2.52
C GLU A 359 18.19 -5.78 -3.85
N GLY A 360 18.85 -5.12 -4.81
CA GLY A 360 19.01 -5.59 -6.18
C GLY A 360 17.78 -5.36 -7.08
N HIS A 361 16.76 -4.65 -6.61
CA HIS A 361 15.57 -4.27 -7.35
C HIS A 361 15.33 -2.76 -7.29
N ILE A 362 14.53 -2.24 -8.21
CA ILE A 362 13.95 -0.89 -8.12
C ILE A 362 12.44 -0.99 -8.34
N ARG A 363 11.66 -0.09 -7.71
CA ARG A 363 10.23 0.01 -8.00
C ARG A 363 9.96 1.12 -9.01
N LEU A 364 9.18 0.79 -10.03
CA LEU A 364 8.59 1.76 -10.94
C LEU A 364 7.05 1.72 -10.81
N SER A 365 6.43 2.89 -10.74
CA SER A 365 5.00 3.06 -10.88
C SER A 365 4.66 3.30 -12.34
N TYR A 366 3.65 2.61 -12.87
CA TYR A 366 3.10 2.90 -14.20
C TYR A 366 1.80 3.71 -14.13
N ALA A 367 1.55 4.35 -12.98
CA ALA A 367 0.47 5.30 -12.81
C ALA A 367 0.89 6.70 -13.32
N THR A 368 1.21 6.78 -14.60
CA THR A 368 1.49 8.00 -15.36
C THR A 368 1.20 7.74 -16.85
N SER A 369 1.19 8.79 -17.70
CA SER A 369 0.83 8.61 -19.11
C SER A 369 1.77 7.65 -19.84
N LEU A 370 1.25 6.99 -20.88
CA LEU A 370 2.04 6.03 -21.67
C LEU A 370 3.22 6.71 -22.38
N GLU A 371 3.07 7.98 -22.74
CA GLU A 371 4.12 8.79 -23.37
C GLU A 371 5.29 8.98 -22.39
N VAL A 372 4.99 9.37 -21.14
CA VAL A 372 6.00 9.51 -20.07
C VAL A 372 6.68 8.17 -19.79
N ILE A 373 5.92 7.08 -19.74
CA ILE A 373 6.44 5.73 -19.56
C ILE A 373 7.40 5.36 -20.69
N ALA A 374 7.00 5.59 -21.96
CA ALA A 374 7.82 5.24 -23.12
C ALA A 374 9.15 6.00 -23.13
N GLU A 375 9.10 7.32 -22.93
CA GLU A 375 10.32 8.14 -22.86
C GLU A 375 11.23 7.72 -21.69
N ALA A 376 10.65 7.43 -20.53
CA ALA A 376 11.42 6.96 -19.36
C ALA A 376 12.07 5.59 -19.61
N LEU A 377 11.38 4.66 -20.28
CA LEU A 377 11.91 3.34 -20.60
C LEU A 377 13.07 3.42 -21.61
N GLU A 378 13.05 4.32 -22.59
CA GLU A 378 14.19 4.56 -23.47
C GLU A 378 15.41 5.08 -22.69
N LYS A 379 15.20 5.94 -21.70
CA LYS A 379 16.25 6.42 -20.80
C LYS A 379 16.83 5.29 -19.92
N ILE A 380 15.95 4.47 -19.34
CA ILE A 380 16.36 3.30 -18.55
C ILE A 380 17.14 2.32 -19.43
N LYS A 381 16.70 2.08 -20.68
CA LYS A 381 17.42 1.22 -21.63
C LYS A 381 18.84 1.70 -21.87
N SER A 382 19.02 2.98 -22.23
CA SER A 382 20.34 3.59 -22.46
C SER A 382 21.25 3.46 -21.25
N PHE A 383 20.69 3.66 -20.05
CA PHE A 383 21.41 3.48 -18.79
C PHE A 383 21.84 2.03 -18.59
N VAL A 384 20.93 1.07 -18.71
CA VAL A 384 21.21 -0.36 -18.54
C VAL A 384 22.27 -0.85 -19.55
N GLU A 385 22.13 -0.49 -20.82
CA GLU A 385 23.12 -0.86 -21.86
C GLU A 385 24.53 -0.34 -21.53
N ARG A 386 24.65 0.89 -21.03
CA ARG A 386 25.92 1.50 -20.64
C ARG A 386 26.59 0.77 -19.47
N TYR A 387 25.83 0.36 -18.46
CA TYR A 387 26.34 -0.26 -17.24
C TYR A 387 26.37 -1.80 -17.28
N SER A 388 25.71 -2.44 -18.24
CA SER A 388 25.78 -3.90 -18.45
C SER A 388 27.00 -4.36 -19.23
N GLN A 389 27.79 -3.44 -19.79
CA GLN A 389 29.01 -3.74 -20.56
C GLN A 389 30.30 -3.76 -19.74
N ILE A 390 30.18 -3.51 -18.44
CA ILE A 390 31.27 -3.52 -17.47
C ILE A 390 31.23 -4.80 -16.65
#